data_e9525cb08fd6be096533f5f98a6c0072
#
_entry.id   e9525cb08fd6be096533f5f98a6c0072
#
_cell.length_a   1.000
_cell.length_b   1.000
_cell.length_c   1.000
_cell.angle_alpha   90.00
_cell.angle_beta   90.00
_cell.angle_gamma   90.00
#
_symmetry.space_group_name_H-M   'P 1'
#
loop_
_entity.id
_entity.type
_entity.pdbx_description
1 polymer ?
#
loop_
_entity_poly.entity_id
_entity_poly.type
_entity_poly.pdbx_seq_one_letter_code
_entity_poly.pdbx_strand_id
1 'polypeptide(L)'
;YKRQAWEMIRLRRDLHFMFFTKRIDRLSECLPGDWGAGYEHVTIGCTVENQRMADYRLPIFQKLPIRHKIIVCAPLIGPIDLAPYLGPEIEQVSVGGESGPEARVCDYAWVLSLRDQCAEHDVSFCFHQTGARLLKDGRLYRIRRQFQHTQARKAGIDFKVGG
;
A
#
# COMPACT_ATOMS: atom_id res chain seq x y z
N TYR A 1 12.81 -10.15 20.23
CA TYR A 1 12.11 -8.95 19.74
C TYR A 1 10.75 -9.30 19.07
N LYS A 2 10.65 -10.28 18.12
CA LYS A 2 9.37 -10.62 17.45
C LYS A 2 8.28 -11.06 18.42
N ARG A 3 8.59 -11.96 19.35
CA ARG A 3 7.64 -12.47 20.36
C ARG A 3 7.11 -11.33 21.24
N GLN A 4 7.98 -10.46 21.73
CA GLN A 4 7.59 -9.31 22.57
C GLN A 4 6.67 -8.33 21.81
N ALA A 5 6.96 -8.06 20.52
CA ALA A 5 6.11 -7.22 19.70
C ALA A 5 4.69 -7.79 19.56
N TRP A 6 4.57 -9.09 19.28
CA TRP A 6 3.27 -9.73 19.17
C TRP A 6 2.50 -9.80 20.50
N GLU A 7 3.20 -10.00 21.62
CA GLU A 7 2.59 -9.93 22.96
C GLU A 7 2.01 -8.53 23.24
N MET A 8 2.76 -7.48 22.92
CA MET A 8 2.29 -6.11 23.08
C MET A 8 1.09 -5.82 22.18
N ILE A 9 1.13 -6.23 20.91
CA ILE A 9 0.01 -6.07 19.97
C ILE A 9 -1.24 -6.80 20.49
N ARG A 10 -1.10 -8.03 20.96
CA ARG A 10 -2.20 -8.83 21.51
C ARG A 10 -2.87 -8.17 22.73
N LEU A 11 -2.09 -7.51 23.58
CA LEU A 11 -2.59 -6.82 24.78
C LEU A 11 -3.26 -5.47 24.48
N ARG A 12 -2.82 -4.78 23.43
CA ARG A 12 -3.29 -3.44 23.11
C ARG A 12 -4.37 -3.45 22.01
N ARG A 13 -5.48 -4.11 22.28
CA ARG A 13 -6.65 -4.18 21.39
C ARG A 13 -7.39 -2.83 21.27
N ASP A 14 -7.08 -1.87 22.11
CA ASP A 14 -7.52 -0.49 22.04
C ASP A 14 -6.82 0.30 20.91
N LEU A 15 -5.73 -0.23 20.34
CA LEU A 15 -4.98 0.36 19.25
C LEU A 15 -5.15 -0.45 17.98
N HIS A 16 -5.14 0.23 16.83
CA HIS A 16 -5.04 -0.41 15.53
C HIS A 16 -3.59 -0.38 15.05
N PHE A 17 -3.04 -1.56 14.74
CA PHE A 17 -1.67 -1.70 14.25
C PHE A 17 -1.66 -1.92 12.75
N MET A 18 -0.74 -1.26 12.07
CA MET A 18 -0.56 -1.40 10.64
C MET A 18 0.90 -1.71 10.30
N PHE A 19 1.13 -2.79 9.56
CA PHE A 19 2.45 -3.23 9.14
C PHE A 19 2.56 -3.26 7.62
N PHE A 20 3.69 -2.79 7.10
CA PHE A 20 4.02 -2.88 5.68
C PHE A 20 5.23 -3.80 5.49
N THR A 21 5.14 -4.69 4.51
CA THR A 21 6.25 -5.59 4.23
C THR A 21 6.48 -5.77 2.73
N LYS A 22 7.76 -5.84 2.36
CA LYS A 22 8.23 -6.31 1.05
C LYS A 22 8.57 -7.81 1.07
N ARG A 23 8.60 -8.41 2.27
CA ARG A 23 8.98 -9.81 2.48
C ARG A 23 7.77 -10.63 2.88
N ILE A 24 6.75 -10.55 2.03
CA ILE A 24 5.49 -11.27 2.25
C ILE A 24 5.71 -12.80 2.23
N ASP A 25 6.70 -13.25 1.47
CA ASP A 25 7.18 -14.63 1.40
C ASP A 25 7.58 -15.21 2.76
N ARG A 26 7.96 -14.36 3.72
CA ARG A 26 8.41 -14.76 5.06
C ARG A 26 7.42 -14.44 6.17
N LEU A 27 6.27 -13.88 5.82
CA LEU A 27 5.34 -13.38 6.85
C LEU A 27 4.80 -14.54 7.71
N SER A 28 4.43 -15.67 7.11
CA SER A 28 3.90 -16.85 7.83
C SER A 28 4.82 -17.32 8.94
N GLU A 29 6.14 -17.28 8.73
CA GLU A 29 7.16 -17.66 9.74
C GLU A 29 7.27 -16.64 10.89
N CYS A 30 6.65 -15.48 10.75
CA CYS A 30 6.72 -14.38 11.70
C CYS A 30 5.44 -14.19 12.50
N LEU A 31 4.34 -14.85 12.10
CA LEU A 31 3.06 -14.75 12.79
C LEU A 31 3.08 -15.50 14.13
N PRO A 32 2.35 -15.03 15.15
CA PRO A 32 2.25 -15.72 16.42
C PRO A 32 1.39 -16.99 16.29
N GLY A 33 1.58 -17.97 17.19
CA GLY A 33 0.86 -19.25 17.13
C GLY A 33 -0.66 -19.14 17.28
N ASP A 34 -1.14 -18.06 17.89
CA ASP A 34 -2.57 -17.75 18.08
C ASP A 34 -3.14 -16.78 17.03
N TRP A 35 -2.43 -16.59 15.91
CA TRP A 35 -2.83 -15.68 14.85
C TRP A 35 -4.18 -16.02 14.22
N GLY A 36 -4.46 -17.30 14.00
CA GLY A 36 -5.70 -17.75 13.36
C GLY A 36 -5.90 -17.16 11.96
N ALA A 37 -7.05 -16.53 11.73
CA ALA A 37 -7.38 -15.81 10.50
C ALA A 37 -6.91 -14.34 10.50
N GLY A 38 -6.19 -13.92 11.54
CA GLY A 38 -5.72 -12.54 11.73
C GLY A 38 -6.42 -11.82 12.88
N TYR A 39 -5.69 -10.94 13.53
CA TYR A 39 -6.25 -10.11 14.60
C TYR A 39 -7.11 -8.98 14.02
N GLU A 40 -8.27 -8.71 14.65
CA GLU A 40 -9.22 -7.64 14.28
C GLU A 40 -8.60 -6.23 14.23
N HIS A 41 -7.61 -5.99 15.04
CA HIS A 41 -6.95 -4.69 15.19
C HIS A 41 -5.60 -4.61 14.47
N VAL A 42 -5.37 -5.51 13.49
CA VAL A 42 -4.10 -5.54 12.74
C VAL A 42 -4.36 -5.56 11.24
N THR A 43 -3.86 -4.56 10.56
CA THR A 43 -3.82 -4.49 9.09
C THR A 43 -2.41 -4.81 8.60
N ILE A 44 -2.31 -5.64 7.59
CA ILE A 44 -1.04 -5.95 6.91
C ILE A 44 -1.09 -5.42 5.48
N GLY A 45 -0.06 -4.64 5.13
CA GLY A 45 0.13 -4.12 3.79
C GLY A 45 1.26 -4.84 3.05
N CYS A 46 0.96 -5.33 1.85
CA CYS A 46 1.95 -5.86 0.92
C CYS A 46 2.48 -4.72 0.03
N THR A 47 3.78 -4.44 0.11
CA THR A 47 4.39 -3.40 -0.72
C THR A 47 4.79 -3.96 -2.08
N VAL A 48 4.36 -3.29 -3.16
CA VAL A 48 4.70 -3.58 -4.55
C VAL A 48 5.08 -2.30 -5.27
N GLU A 49 6.25 -2.24 -5.88
CA GLU A 49 6.80 -1.01 -6.47
C GLU A 49 6.62 -0.93 -7.98
N ASN A 50 6.43 -2.07 -8.63
CA ASN A 50 6.26 -2.25 -10.07
C ASN A 50 5.55 -3.59 -10.36
N GLN A 51 5.22 -3.85 -11.63
CA GLN A 51 4.50 -5.06 -12.04
C GLN A 51 5.18 -6.35 -11.58
N ARG A 52 6.49 -6.46 -11.79
CA ARG A 52 7.26 -7.66 -11.40
C ARG A 52 7.08 -7.99 -9.92
N MET A 53 7.04 -6.97 -9.05
CA MET A 53 6.86 -7.19 -7.60
C MET A 53 5.39 -7.48 -7.25
N ALA A 54 4.44 -6.92 -7.99
CA ALA A 54 3.04 -7.28 -7.88
C ALA A 54 2.81 -8.75 -8.22
N ASP A 55 3.29 -9.20 -9.37
CA ASP A 55 3.15 -10.59 -9.84
C ASP A 55 3.82 -11.61 -8.92
N TYR A 56 4.91 -11.22 -8.27
CA TYR A 56 5.60 -12.10 -7.32
C TYR A 56 4.91 -12.14 -5.94
N ARG A 57 4.55 -10.98 -5.40
CA ARG A 57 4.13 -10.86 -3.99
C ARG A 57 2.63 -11.04 -3.77
N LEU A 58 1.78 -10.54 -4.67
CA LEU A 58 0.34 -10.52 -4.45
C LEU A 58 -0.30 -11.92 -4.46
N PRO A 59 0.10 -12.88 -5.32
CA PRO A 59 -0.41 -14.25 -5.23
C PRO A 59 -0.10 -14.94 -3.90
N ILE A 60 1.03 -14.61 -3.28
CA ILE A 60 1.39 -15.10 -1.93
C ILE A 60 0.50 -14.41 -0.90
N PHE A 61 0.38 -13.09 -1.00
CA PHE A 61 -0.38 -12.25 -0.07
C PHE A 61 -1.86 -12.65 0.02
N GLN A 62 -2.49 -12.92 -1.13
CA GLN A 62 -3.88 -13.35 -1.18
C GLN A 62 -4.14 -14.63 -0.39
N LYS A 63 -3.20 -15.58 -0.40
CA LYS A 63 -3.32 -16.89 0.27
C LYS A 63 -3.06 -16.84 1.78
N LEU A 64 -2.48 -15.75 2.28
CA LEU A 64 -2.17 -15.64 3.71
C LEU A 64 -3.42 -15.37 4.55
N PRO A 65 -3.52 -15.97 5.75
CA PRO A 65 -4.63 -15.75 6.67
C PRO A 65 -4.52 -14.39 7.34
N ILE A 66 -4.84 -13.34 6.60
CA ILE A 66 -4.80 -11.95 7.06
C ILE A 66 -6.20 -11.38 6.93
N ARG A 67 -6.75 -10.85 8.01
CA ARG A 67 -8.10 -10.31 8.07
C ARG A 67 -8.22 -8.98 7.33
N HIS A 68 -7.32 -8.05 7.61
CA HIS A 68 -7.29 -6.71 7.01
C HIS A 68 -6.09 -6.59 6.09
N LYS A 69 -6.36 -6.60 4.78
CA LYS A 69 -5.35 -6.55 3.71
C LYS A 69 -5.37 -5.23 2.97
N ILE A 70 -4.20 -4.61 2.81
CA ILE A 70 -4.02 -3.48 1.92
C ILE A 70 -2.84 -3.69 0.98
N ILE A 71 -2.89 -3.10 -0.21
CA ILE A 71 -1.77 -3.07 -1.14
C ILE A 71 -1.10 -1.69 -1.05
N VAL A 72 0.23 -1.66 -1.01
CA VAL A 72 1.01 -0.42 -0.90
C VAL A 72 1.93 -0.30 -2.10
N CYS A 73 1.60 0.60 -3.03
CA CYS A 73 2.44 0.93 -4.19
C CYS A 73 3.32 2.14 -3.86
N ALA A 74 4.30 1.94 -2.97
CA ALA A 74 5.20 2.99 -2.51
C ALA A 74 6.62 2.44 -2.24
N PRO A 75 7.65 2.94 -2.96
CA PRO A 75 7.55 3.92 -4.03
C PRO A 75 6.98 3.32 -5.33
N LEU A 76 6.03 4.00 -5.96
CA LEU A 76 5.56 3.63 -7.30
C LEU A 76 6.62 4.08 -8.32
N ILE A 77 7.22 3.12 -9.03
CA ILE A 77 8.35 3.33 -9.95
C ILE A 77 8.13 2.76 -11.35
N GLY A 78 6.92 2.38 -11.65
CA GLY A 78 6.47 1.90 -12.95
C GLY A 78 4.96 1.68 -12.97
N PRO A 79 4.36 1.50 -14.14
CA PRO A 79 2.95 1.15 -14.24
C PRO A 79 2.69 -0.22 -13.62
N ILE A 80 1.52 -0.38 -13.00
CA ILE A 80 1.09 -1.66 -12.40
C ILE A 80 -0.35 -1.93 -12.82
N ASP A 81 -0.60 -3.12 -13.31
CA ASP A 81 -1.93 -3.70 -13.44
C ASP A 81 -2.22 -4.51 -12.16
N LEU A 82 -3.10 -3.99 -11.32
CA LEU A 82 -3.56 -4.66 -10.09
C LEU A 82 -4.88 -5.40 -10.28
N ALA A 83 -5.59 -5.21 -11.39
CA ALA A 83 -6.92 -5.79 -11.61
C ALA A 83 -7.00 -7.30 -11.28
N PRO A 84 -6.00 -8.15 -11.64
CA PRO A 84 -6.03 -9.56 -11.28
C PRO A 84 -5.92 -9.85 -9.78
N TYR A 85 -5.54 -8.88 -8.98
CA TYR A 85 -5.26 -9.02 -7.54
C TYR A 85 -6.25 -8.27 -6.65
N LEU A 86 -7.10 -7.42 -7.25
CA LEU A 86 -8.14 -6.71 -6.52
C LEU A 86 -9.36 -7.61 -6.32
N GLY A 87 -9.86 -7.62 -5.10
CA GLY A 87 -11.01 -8.42 -4.70
C GLY A 87 -11.52 -7.97 -3.33
N PRO A 88 -12.60 -8.59 -2.83
CA PRO A 88 -13.28 -8.15 -1.62
C PRO A 88 -12.42 -8.25 -0.34
N GLU A 89 -11.33 -9.02 -0.39
CA GLU A 89 -10.37 -9.10 0.71
C GLU A 89 -9.36 -7.94 0.75
N ILE A 90 -9.26 -7.12 -0.30
CA ILE A 90 -8.38 -5.95 -0.34
C ILE A 90 -9.18 -4.71 0.01
N GLU A 91 -8.91 -4.14 1.17
CA GLU A 91 -9.66 -2.99 1.68
C GLU A 91 -9.21 -1.66 1.05
N GLN A 92 -7.92 -1.56 0.71
CA GLN A 92 -7.37 -0.31 0.18
C GLN A 92 -6.10 -0.54 -0.64
N VAL A 93 -5.90 0.29 -1.65
CA VAL A 93 -4.63 0.51 -2.32
C VAL A 93 -4.10 1.88 -1.93
N SER A 94 -2.88 1.91 -1.37
CA SER A 94 -2.18 3.15 -0.99
C SER A 94 -1.01 3.39 -1.92
N VAL A 95 -0.96 4.58 -2.54
CA VAL A 95 0.02 4.91 -3.57
C VAL A 95 0.90 6.09 -3.15
N GLY A 96 2.18 6.01 -3.45
CA GLY A 96 3.10 7.11 -3.20
C GLY A 96 4.38 7.06 -4.02
N GLY A 97 4.92 8.22 -4.36
CA GLY A 97 6.23 8.34 -4.99
C GLY A 97 7.37 8.22 -3.99
N GLU A 98 8.59 8.14 -4.49
CA GLU A 98 9.81 8.04 -3.69
C GLU A 98 10.24 9.40 -3.15
N SER A 99 10.64 9.45 -1.89
CA SER A 99 11.22 10.64 -1.24
C SER A 99 12.74 10.60 -1.28
N GLY A 100 13.37 11.76 -1.24
CA GLY A 100 14.83 11.90 -1.16
C GLY A 100 15.45 12.49 -2.40
N PRO A 101 16.77 12.81 -2.35
CA PRO A 101 17.47 13.50 -3.44
C PRO A 101 17.60 12.63 -4.69
N GLU A 102 17.78 11.33 -4.52
CA GLU A 102 17.92 10.34 -5.59
C GLU A 102 16.59 9.67 -5.98
N ALA A 103 15.46 10.26 -5.59
CA ALA A 103 14.14 9.69 -5.86
C ALA A 103 13.94 9.45 -7.37
N ARG A 104 13.42 8.28 -7.70
CA ARG A 104 12.96 7.95 -9.05
C ARG A 104 11.67 8.71 -9.35
N VAL A 105 11.42 8.90 -10.63
CA VAL A 105 10.22 9.61 -11.08
C VAL A 105 8.98 8.73 -10.81
N CYS A 106 7.96 9.35 -10.22
CA CYS A 106 6.61 8.82 -10.17
C CYS A 106 5.79 9.51 -11.27
N ASP A 107 5.24 8.75 -12.20
CA ASP A 107 4.34 9.30 -13.20
C ASP A 107 2.92 9.37 -12.65
N TYR A 108 2.30 10.54 -12.73
CA TYR A 108 0.93 10.75 -12.27
C TYR A 108 -0.09 9.95 -13.06
N ALA A 109 0.20 9.62 -14.33
CA ALA A 109 -0.65 8.74 -15.12
C ALA A 109 -0.73 7.32 -14.53
N TRP A 110 0.35 6.80 -13.93
CA TRP A 110 0.32 5.52 -13.22
C TRP A 110 -0.55 5.58 -11.96
N VAL A 111 -0.51 6.71 -11.25
CA VAL A 111 -1.34 6.95 -10.06
C VAL A 111 -2.82 6.93 -10.44
N LEU A 112 -3.20 7.64 -11.52
CA LEU A 112 -4.57 7.67 -12.02
C LEU A 112 -5.04 6.30 -12.50
N SER A 113 -4.19 5.56 -13.22
CA SER A 113 -4.50 4.19 -13.66
C SER A 113 -4.83 3.29 -12.46
N LEU A 114 -4.03 3.34 -11.38
CA LEU A 114 -4.29 2.56 -10.16
C LEU A 114 -5.59 2.98 -9.46
N ARG A 115 -5.89 4.28 -9.46
CA ARG A 115 -7.15 4.80 -8.93
C ARG A 115 -8.35 4.24 -9.68
N ASP A 116 -8.28 4.24 -11.01
CA ASP A 116 -9.38 3.78 -11.86
C ASP A 116 -9.60 2.26 -11.70
N GLN A 117 -8.53 1.47 -11.65
CA GLN A 117 -8.60 0.04 -11.32
C GLN A 117 -9.27 -0.21 -9.95
N CYS A 118 -8.93 0.58 -8.95
CA CYS A 118 -9.56 0.48 -7.62
C CYS A 118 -11.06 0.80 -7.68
N ALA A 119 -11.44 1.83 -8.44
CA ALA A 119 -12.85 2.20 -8.60
C ALA A 119 -13.66 1.12 -9.33
N GLU A 120 -13.10 0.47 -10.35
CA GLU A 120 -13.72 -0.62 -11.08
C GLU A 120 -13.94 -1.89 -10.23
N HIS A 121 -13.16 -2.06 -9.18
CA HIS A 121 -13.18 -3.25 -8.31
C HIS A 121 -13.72 -2.98 -6.89
N ASP A 122 -14.32 -1.83 -6.67
CA ASP A 122 -14.85 -1.44 -5.34
C ASP A 122 -13.81 -1.53 -4.22
N VAL A 123 -12.57 -1.08 -4.47
CA VAL A 123 -11.48 -1.03 -3.51
C VAL A 123 -11.13 0.42 -3.19
N SER A 124 -11.00 0.77 -1.92
CA SER A 124 -10.62 2.13 -1.51
C SER A 124 -9.26 2.53 -2.04
N PHE A 125 -9.09 3.81 -2.38
CA PHE A 125 -7.85 4.35 -2.94
C PHE A 125 -7.33 5.55 -2.15
N CYS A 126 -6.02 5.61 -1.93
CA CYS A 126 -5.35 6.71 -1.25
C CYS A 126 -4.03 7.06 -1.95
N PHE A 127 -3.90 8.30 -2.40
CA PHE A 127 -2.64 8.89 -2.88
C PHE A 127 -1.97 9.66 -1.75
N HIS A 128 -1.15 9.00 -0.93
CA HIS A 128 -0.65 9.57 0.31
C HIS A 128 0.52 10.54 0.13
N GLN A 129 1.34 10.40 -0.94
CA GLN A 129 2.43 11.34 -1.23
C GLN A 129 2.84 11.34 -2.71
N THR A 130 3.26 12.49 -3.22
CA THR A 130 3.73 12.65 -4.61
C THR A 130 5.12 12.07 -4.86
N GLY A 131 5.92 11.93 -3.81
CA GLY A 131 7.36 11.76 -3.93
C GLY A 131 8.08 13.06 -4.28
N ALA A 132 9.42 12.99 -4.37
CA ALA A 132 10.26 14.15 -4.67
C ALA A 132 10.27 14.54 -6.16
N ARG A 133 9.94 13.59 -7.05
CA ARG A 133 9.94 13.76 -8.52
C ARG A 133 8.64 13.23 -9.10
N LEU A 134 7.72 14.12 -9.46
CA LEU A 134 6.43 13.79 -10.06
C LEU A 134 6.40 14.25 -11.51
N LEU A 135 6.15 13.34 -12.43
CA LEU A 135 5.85 13.63 -13.83
C LEU A 135 4.34 13.79 -14.00
N LYS A 136 3.88 14.93 -14.48
CA LYS A 136 2.47 15.18 -14.77
C LYS A 136 2.33 16.01 -16.03
N ASP A 137 1.53 15.57 -16.97
CA ASP A 137 1.25 16.24 -18.24
C ASP A 137 2.54 16.62 -19.00
N GLY A 138 3.50 15.68 -19.04
CA GLY A 138 4.80 15.88 -19.69
C GLY A 138 5.78 16.78 -18.92
N ARG A 139 5.38 17.33 -17.77
CA ARG A 139 6.22 18.22 -16.95
C ARG A 139 6.70 17.52 -15.69
N LEU A 140 8.01 17.60 -15.43
CA LEU A 140 8.63 17.08 -14.22
C LEU A 140 8.62 18.13 -13.10
N TYR A 141 7.93 17.81 -12.01
CA TYR A 141 7.89 18.62 -10.80
C TYR A 141 8.85 18.06 -9.76
N ARG A 142 9.65 18.96 -9.15
CA ARG A 142 10.48 18.65 -7.99
C ARG A 142 9.78 19.17 -6.74
N ILE A 143 9.34 18.26 -5.88
CA ILE A 143 8.50 18.58 -4.72
C ILE A 143 9.28 18.35 -3.43
N ARG A 144 9.46 19.42 -2.65
CA ARG A 144 10.14 19.32 -1.35
C ARG A 144 9.38 18.41 -0.40
N ARG A 145 10.10 17.66 0.44
CA ARG A 145 9.53 16.63 1.34
C ARG A 145 8.33 17.12 2.14
N GLN A 146 8.40 18.31 2.69
CA GLN A 146 7.32 18.92 3.49
C GLN A 146 6.00 19.13 2.73
N PHE A 147 6.04 19.16 1.40
CA PHE A 147 4.87 19.39 0.56
C PHE A 147 4.31 18.14 -0.11
N GLN A 148 5.04 17.01 -0.08
CA GLN A 148 4.67 15.80 -0.84
C GLN A 148 3.29 15.27 -0.44
N HIS A 149 2.98 15.18 0.85
CA HIS A 149 1.66 14.76 1.34
C HIS A 149 0.57 15.80 1.04
N THR A 150 0.88 17.08 1.21
CA THR A 150 -0.10 18.15 0.95
C THR A 150 -0.45 18.24 -0.52
N GLN A 151 0.52 18.08 -1.42
CA GLN A 151 0.27 18.08 -2.87
C GLN A 151 -0.53 16.85 -3.32
N ALA A 152 -0.26 15.67 -2.75
CA ALA A 152 -1.05 14.49 -3.03
C ALA A 152 -2.52 14.69 -2.60
N ARG A 153 -2.77 15.18 -1.38
CA ARG A 153 -4.13 15.51 -0.91
C ARG A 153 -4.85 16.54 -1.78
N LYS A 154 -4.12 17.56 -2.28
CA LYS A 154 -4.69 18.58 -3.19
C LYS A 154 -5.12 18.01 -4.54
N ALA A 155 -4.64 16.84 -4.94
CA ALA A 155 -5.09 16.18 -6.15
C ALA A 155 -6.57 15.75 -6.05
N GLY A 156 -7.10 15.53 -4.85
CA GLY A 156 -8.53 15.25 -4.61
C GLY A 156 -9.00 13.95 -5.26
N ILE A 157 -8.11 12.96 -5.39
CA ILE A 157 -8.40 11.70 -6.10
C ILE A 157 -8.63 10.51 -5.17
N ASP A 158 -8.48 10.72 -3.86
CA ASP A 158 -8.73 9.68 -2.86
C ASP A 158 -10.23 9.39 -2.77
N PHE A 159 -10.57 8.12 -2.55
CA PHE A 159 -11.95 7.72 -2.23
C PHE A 159 -11.97 6.49 -1.33
N LYS A 160 -13.09 6.31 -0.64
CA LYS A 160 -13.39 5.15 0.20
C LYS A 160 -14.63 4.44 -0.31
N VAL A 161 -14.61 3.12 -0.30
CA VAL A 161 -15.76 2.28 -0.58
C VAL A 161 -16.49 2.02 0.72
N GLY A 162 -17.84 2.10 0.69
CA GLY A 162 -18.68 1.82 1.86
C GLY A 162 -18.72 2.92 2.92
N GLY A 163 -18.41 4.18 2.53
CA GLY A 163 -18.55 5.36 3.37
C GLY A 163 -19.91 6.03 3.20
#